data_bf7be54836aacc4e9dabe9d5cf4a15a3
#
_entry.id   bf7be54836aacc4e9dabe9d5cf4a15a3
#
_cell.length_a   1.000
_cell.length_b   1.000
_cell.length_c   1.000
_cell.angle_alpha   90.00
_cell.angle_beta   90.00
_cell.angle_gamma   90.00
#
_symmetry.space_group_name_H-M   'P 1'
#
loop_
_entity.id
_entity.type
_entity.pdbx_description
1 polymer ?
#
loop_
_entity_poly.entity_id
_entity_poly.type
_entity_poly.pdbx_seq_one_letter_code
_entity_poly.pdbx_strand_id
1 'polypeptide(L)'
;MTSRADVNRLSQGTDALVSQARADIAAFFYGWDVTDPADMRDALLEIVPSLVREYGDLAGTAAAEWYEELRTGAVGGPYNAVLADGASDAAVEGSVRWAAGELFGDNPSQVLELLNGAVQRHIMQVARETVRRNVGQDRSRPRFARVPALGEVCPFCDMLASRGFAYSTEQTAGEDDPYHDNCRCQIVPEWDEESAHIAGYDPDAMYDRYQEARAVWDAKNSRAPQANDLVPILRELYPELYPVT
;
A
#
# COMPACT_ATOMS: atom_id res chain seq x y z
N MET A 1 15.97 -15.64 -5.15
CA MET A 1 14.74 -15.45 -5.91
C MET A 1 13.56 -15.34 -4.97
N THR A 2 12.88 -14.22 -4.99
CA THR A 2 11.73 -13.96 -4.12
C THR A 2 10.52 -14.76 -4.61
N SER A 3 9.89 -15.52 -3.73
CA SER A 3 8.74 -16.38 -4.06
C SER A 3 7.40 -15.75 -3.66
N ARG A 4 6.30 -16.29 -4.18
CA ARG A 4 4.95 -15.90 -3.73
C ARG A 4 4.75 -16.18 -2.24
N ALA A 5 5.35 -17.22 -1.70
CA ALA A 5 5.27 -17.52 -0.28
C ALA A 5 5.92 -16.42 0.57
N ASP A 6 7.04 -15.85 0.11
CA ASP A 6 7.70 -14.73 0.79
C ASP A 6 6.83 -13.48 0.79
N VAL A 7 6.23 -13.15 -0.36
CA VAL A 7 5.29 -12.02 -0.47
C VAL A 7 4.08 -12.22 0.45
N ASN A 8 3.51 -13.43 0.48
CA ASN A 8 2.37 -13.73 1.33
C ASN A 8 2.71 -13.64 2.83
N ARG A 9 3.92 -14.04 3.23
CA ARG A 9 4.38 -13.94 4.61
C ARG A 9 4.41 -12.48 5.09
N LEU A 10 5.02 -11.58 4.31
CA LEU A 10 5.00 -10.15 4.63
C LEU A 10 3.58 -9.59 4.65
N SER A 11 2.76 -9.94 3.64
CA SER A 11 1.37 -9.47 3.56
C SER A 11 0.55 -9.93 4.77
N GLN A 12 0.65 -11.18 5.18
CA GLN A 12 -0.07 -11.71 6.34
C GLN A 12 0.35 -11.02 7.65
N GLY A 13 1.66 -10.79 7.82
CA GLY A 13 2.19 -10.06 8.98
C GLY A 13 1.65 -8.64 9.06
N THR A 14 1.73 -7.89 7.96
CA THR A 14 1.25 -6.51 7.89
C THR A 14 -0.28 -6.42 7.99
N ASP A 15 -1.03 -7.35 7.37
CA ASP A 15 -2.50 -7.41 7.47
C ASP A 15 -2.95 -7.69 8.91
N ALA A 16 -2.23 -8.52 9.67
CA ALA A 16 -2.52 -8.79 11.08
C ALA A 16 -2.34 -7.53 11.94
N LEU A 17 -1.26 -6.76 11.72
CA LEU A 17 -1.01 -5.50 12.42
C LEU A 17 -2.10 -4.46 12.09
N VAL A 18 -2.47 -4.32 10.83
CA VAL A 18 -3.57 -3.44 10.40
C VAL A 18 -4.89 -3.85 11.05
N SER A 19 -5.18 -5.16 11.09
CA SER A 19 -6.42 -5.67 11.70
C SER A 19 -6.48 -5.36 13.20
N GLN A 20 -5.35 -5.47 13.91
CA GLN A 20 -5.28 -5.14 15.32
C GLN A 20 -5.44 -3.62 15.54
N ALA A 21 -4.75 -2.78 14.77
CA ALA A 21 -4.91 -1.32 14.85
C ALA A 21 -6.37 -0.88 14.64
N ARG A 22 -7.06 -1.48 13.67
CA ARG A 22 -8.49 -1.23 13.41
C ARG A 22 -9.37 -1.66 14.60
N ALA A 23 -9.05 -2.81 15.20
CA ALA A 23 -9.78 -3.30 16.36
C ALA A 23 -9.61 -2.37 17.57
N ASP A 24 -8.40 -1.86 17.80
CA ASP A 24 -8.11 -0.93 18.89
C ASP A 24 -8.82 0.42 18.70
N ILE A 25 -8.84 0.95 17.48
CA ILE A 25 -9.58 2.17 17.14
C ILE A 25 -11.09 1.97 17.33
N ALA A 26 -11.62 0.82 16.88
CA ALA A 26 -13.03 0.51 17.05
C ALA A 26 -13.40 0.33 18.54
N ALA A 27 -12.55 -0.35 19.33
CA ALA A 27 -12.75 -0.51 20.76
C ALA A 27 -12.76 0.85 21.48
N PHE A 28 -11.82 1.74 21.09
CA PHE A 28 -11.79 3.11 21.60
C PHE A 28 -13.07 3.87 21.23
N PHE A 29 -13.45 3.87 19.95
CA PHE A 29 -14.60 4.61 19.44
C PHE A 29 -15.91 4.18 20.10
N TYR A 30 -16.15 2.87 20.26
CA TYR A 30 -17.37 2.36 20.88
C TYR A 30 -17.32 2.34 22.41
N GLY A 31 -16.13 2.32 23.01
CA GLY A 31 -15.94 2.34 24.46
C GLY A 31 -16.01 3.74 25.08
N TRP A 32 -15.96 4.79 24.26
CA TRP A 32 -15.99 6.17 24.73
C TRP A 32 -17.43 6.70 24.81
N ASP A 33 -17.88 6.96 26.02
CA ASP A 33 -19.22 7.52 26.28
C ASP A 33 -19.22 9.05 26.07
N VAL A 34 -19.03 9.45 24.80
CA VAL A 34 -19.04 10.87 24.41
C VAL A 34 -20.20 11.09 23.44
N THR A 35 -21.05 12.04 23.78
CA THR A 35 -22.18 12.44 22.95
C THR A 35 -21.87 13.64 22.05
N ASP A 36 -20.80 14.38 22.36
CA ASP A 36 -20.36 15.55 21.56
C ASP A 36 -19.43 15.13 20.43
N PRO A 37 -19.80 15.37 19.17
CA PRO A 37 -18.92 15.07 18.01
C PRO A 37 -17.56 15.75 18.07
N ALA A 38 -17.47 16.94 18.66
CA ALA A 38 -16.20 17.66 18.77
C ALA A 38 -15.23 16.98 19.75
N ASP A 39 -15.73 16.50 20.89
CA ASP A 39 -14.94 15.77 21.87
C ASP A 39 -14.45 14.44 21.28
N MET A 40 -15.31 13.71 20.54
CA MET A 40 -14.90 12.49 19.84
C MET A 40 -13.82 12.75 18.80
N ARG A 41 -13.97 13.79 17.98
CA ARG A 41 -12.93 14.20 17.01
C ARG A 41 -11.59 14.46 17.70
N ASP A 42 -11.61 15.23 18.79
CA ASP A 42 -10.40 15.61 19.49
C ASP A 42 -9.72 14.39 20.14
N ALA A 43 -10.49 13.47 20.67
CA ALA A 43 -9.99 12.21 21.19
C ALA A 43 -9.40 11.30 20.09
N LEU A 44 -10.02 11.23 18.91
CA LEU A 44 -9.47 10.51 17.76
C LEU A 44 -8.16 11.14 17.26
N LEU A 45 -8.03 12.47 17.30
CA LEU A 45 -6.79 13.17 16.94
C LEU A 45 -5.64 12.90 17.93
N GLU A 46 -5.92 12.51 19.15
CA GLU A 46 -4.92 12.13 20.14
C GLU A 46 -4.51 10.64 19.98
N ILE A 47 -5.48 9.73 19.85
CA ILE A 47 -5.19 8.28 19.91
C ILE A 47 -4.73 7.71 18.57
N VAL A 48 -5.34 8.10 17.44
CA VAL A 48 -5.05 7.47 16.13
C VAL A 48 -3.61 7.67 15.68
N PRO A 49 -2.97 8.87 15.79
CA PRO A 49 -1.56 9.02 15.46
C PRO A 49 -0.63 8.11 16.28
N SER A 50 -0.93 7.92 17.56
CA SER A 50 -0.15 7.04 18.44
C SER A 50 -0.24 5.58 18.00
N LEU A 51 -1.45 5.08 17.70
CA LEU A 51 -1.66 3.73 17.19
C LEU A 51 -1.01 3.52 15.81
N VAL A 52 -1.16 4.48 14.90
CA VAL A 52 -0.53 4.40 13.57
C VAL A 52 1.00 4.34 13.68
N ARG A 53 1.60 5.10 14.60
CA ARG A 53 3.04 5.05 14.85
C ARG A 53 3.46 3.68 15.40
N GLU A 54 2.79 3.18 16.43
CA GLU A 54 3.11 1.89 17.04
C GLU A 54 3.02 0.74 16.03
N TYR A 55 1.90 0.61 15.33
CA TYR A 55 1.71 -0.46 14.34
C TYR A 55 2.54 -0.25 13.07
N GLY A 56 2.82 1.00 12.70
CA GLY A 56 3.72 1.35 11.62
C GLY A 56 5.16 0.91 11.90
N ASP A 57 5.67 1.17 13.11
CA ASP A 57 7.02 0.75 13.54
C ASP A 57 7.14 -0.78 13.53
N LEU A 58 6.12 -1.50 13.99
CA LEU A 58 6.07 -2.96 13.92
C LEU A 58 6.05 -3.46 12.46
N ALA A 59 5.28 -2.82 11.59
CA ALA A 59 5.22 -3.18 10.16
C ALA A 59 6.55 -2.90 9.45
N GLY A 60 7.21 -1.78 9.78
CA GLY A 60 8.56 -1.46 9.31
C GLY A 60 9.59 -2.48 9.76
N THR A 61 9.54 -2.89 11.04
CA THR A 61 10.44 -3.91 11.58
C THR A 61 10.26 -5.26 10.87
N ALA A 62 9.01 -5.71 10.70
CA ALA A 62 8.72 -6.93 9.98
C ALA A 62 9.21 -6.88 8.52
N ALA A 63 9.09 -5.73 7.86
CA ALA A 63 9.59 -5.52 6.50
C ALA A 63 11.13 -5.50 6.43
N ALA A 64 11.81 -4.96 7.45
CA ALA A 64 13.27 -4.95 7.54
C ALA A 64 13.82 -6.38 7.71
N GLU A 65 13.27 -7.14 8.66
CA GLU A 65 13.64 -8.54 8.88
C GLU A 65 13.39 -9.40 7.64
N TRP A 66 12.26 -9.20 6.99
CA TRP A 66 11.91 -9.87 5.75
C TRP A 66 12.90 -9.53 4.61
N TYR A 67 13.31 -8.27 4.48
CA TYR A 67 14.28 -7.85 3.49
C TYR A 67 15.67 -8.49 3.75
N GLU A 68 16.13 -8.50 5.01
CA GLU A 68 17.40 -9.10 5.42
C GLU A 68 17.45 -10.59 5.09
N GLU A 69 16.37 -11.31 5.36
CA GLU A 69 16.26 -12.74 5.06
C GLU A 69 16.35 -13.00 3.55
N LEU A 70 15.58 -12.29 2.74
CA LEU A 70 15.61 -12.42 1.29
C LEU A 70 16.97 -12.08 0.71
N ARG A 71 17.55 -10.98 1.15
CA ARG A 71 18.87 -10.51 0.71
C ARG A 71 19.96 -11.52 1.07
N THR A 72 19.92 -12.07 2.28
CA THR A 72 20.88 -13.09 2.72
C THR A 72 20.75 -14.36 1.87
N GLY A 73 19.53 -14.76 1.54
CA GLY A 73 19.28 -15.91 0.66
C GLY A 73 19.71 -15.69 -0.79
N ALA A 74 19.59 -14.47 -1.30
CA ALA A 74 19.92 -14.15 -2.70
C ALA A 74 21.40 -13.87 -2.93
N VAL A 75 22.06 -13.12 -2.02
CA VAL A 75 23.41 -12.57 -2.21
C VAL A 75 24.40 -13.18 -1.24
N GLY A 76 23.93 -13.66 -0.08
CA GLY A 76 24.77 -14.12 1.01
C GLY A 76 25.34 -12.98 1.86
N GLY A 77 25.90 -13.35 3.03
CA GLY A 77 26.46 -12.43 4.01
C GLY A 77 25.39 -11.63 4.79
N PRO A 78 25.78 -11.05 5.93
CA PRO A 78 24.87 -10.28 6.74
C PRO A 78 24.46 -8.96 6.06
N TYR A 79 23.24 -8.53 6.30
CA TYR A 79 22.71 -7.22 5.93
C TYR A 79 21.96 -6.65 7.14
N ASN A 80 22.10 -5.37 7.39
CA ASN A 80 21.34 -4.67 8.42
C ASN A 80 20.40 -3.68 7.71
N ALA A 81 19.14 -4.01 7.67
CA ALA A 81 18.13 -3.17 7.05
C ALA A 81 17.87 -1.91 7.90
N VAL A 82 17.64 -0.81 7.21
CA VAL A 82 17.32 0.48 7.82
C VAL A 82 15.81 0.69 7.77
N LEU A 83 15.21 0.99 8.91
CA LEU A 83 13.79 1.32 9.00
C LEU A 83 13.50 2.64 8.29
N ALA A 84 12.37 2.71 7.62
CA ALA A 84 11.84 3.98 7.13
C ALA A 84 11.25 4.79 8.28
N ASP A 85 11.21 6.10 8.09
CA ASP A 85 10.46 6.96 8.99
C ASP A 85 8.96 6.66 8.86
N GLY A 86 8.24 6.71 9.97
CA GLY A 86 6.80 6.54 9.99
C GLY A 86 6.05 7.65 9.25
N ALA A 87 4.76 7.49 9.04
CA ALA A 87 3.92 8.56 8.55
C ALA A 87 4.00 9.77 9.50
N SER A 88 4.11 10.97 8.96
CA SER A 88 4.14 12.17 9.80
C SER A 88 2.83 12.34 10.56
N ASP A 89 2.90 12.79 11.82
CA ASP A 89 1.71 13.05 12.62
C ASP A 89 0.73 13.98 11.89
N ALA A 90 1.23 14.99 11.20
CA ALA A 90 0.41 15.91 10.43
C ALA A 90 -0.39 15.22 9.30
N ALA A 91 0.20 14.22 8.63
CA ALA A 91 -0.50 13.45 7.58
C ALA A 91 -1.59 12.55 8.18
N VAL A 92 -1.29 11.89 9.32
CA VAL A 92 -2.27 11.06 10.03
C VAL A 92 -3.40 11.93 10.59
N GLU A 93 -3.09 13.02 11.27
CA GLU A 93 -4.08 13.97 11.76
C GLU A 93 -4.96 14.56 10.65
N GLY A 94 -4.39 14.84 9.48
CA GLY A 94 -5.14 15.26 8.30
C GLY A 94 -6.20 14.22 7.89
N SER A 95 -5.83 12.94 7.89
CA SER A 95 -6.74 11.82 7.62
C SER A 95 -7.82 11.69 8.70
N VAL A 96 -7.46 11.86 9.97
CA VAL A 96 -8.41 11.85 11.09
C VAL A 96 -9.41 13.00 10.97
N ARG A 97 -8.94 14.22 10.72
CA ARG A 97 -9.83 15.40 10.55
C ARG A 97 -10.81 15.20 9.40
N TRP A 98 -10.32 14.64 8.29
CA TRP A 98 -11.18 14.35 7.14
C TRP A 98 -12.25 13.32 7.49
N ALA A 99 -11.88 12.17 8.07
CA ALA A 99 -12.82 11.14 8.47
C ALA A 99 -13.81 11.62 9.55
N ALA A 100 -13.32 12.34 10.56
CA ALA A 100 -14.12 12.87 11.65
C ALA A 100 -15.13 13.95 11.21
N GLY A 101 -15.04 14.45 9.98
CA GLY A 101 -16.07 15.30 9.39
C GLY A 101 -17.44 14.64 9.38
N GLU A 102 -17.51 13.31 9.22
CA GLU A 102 -18.76 12.54 9.23
C GLU A 102 -19.45 12.52 10.61
N LEU A 103 -18.74 12.81 11.70
CA LEU A 103 -19.35 12.94 13.03
C LEU A 103 -20.39 14.06 13.11
N PHE A 104 -20.25 15.06 12.25
CA PHE A 104 -21.12 16.24 12.18
C PHE A 104 -22.18 16.12 11.07
N GLY A 105 -22.19 15.01 10.33
CA GLY A 105 -23.11 14.72 9.24
C GLY A 105 -24.24 13.77 9.62
N ASP A 106 -24.90 13.26 8.59
CA ASP A 106 -26.07 12.37 8.74
C ASP A 106 -25.67 10.90 9.03
N ASN A 107 -24.38 10.54 8.84
CA ASN A 107 -23.89 9.17 9.01
C ASN A 107 -22.61 9.09 9.86
N PRO A 108 -22.67 9.37 11.17
CA PRO A 108 -21.49 9.34 12.04
C PRO A 108 -20.75 7.99 12.08
N SER A 109 -21.43 6.88 11.78
CA SER A 109 -20.81 5.54 11.77
C SER A 109 -19.81 5.36 10.63
N GLN A 110 -19.87 6.17 9.58
CA GLN A 110 -18.94 6.12 8.45
C GLN A 110 -17.50 6.51 8.84
N VAL A 111 -17.32 7.23 9.95
CA VAL A 111 -15.99 7.61 10.47
C VAL A 111 -15.05 6.43 10.58
N LEU A 112 -15.52 5.30 11.13
CA LEU A 112 -14.68 4.11 11.31
C LEU A 112 -14.28 3.49 9.98
N GLU A 113 -15.15 3.47 8.99
CA GLU A 113 -14.83 2.95 7.66
C GLU A 113 -13.73 3.79 6.99
N LEU A 114 -13.86 5.11 7.04
CA LEU A 114 -12.88 6.05 6.50
C LEU A 114 -11.54 5.96 7.25
N LEU A 115 -11.57 5.91 8.58
CA LEU A 115 -10.37 5.73 9.40
C LEU A 115 -9.68 4.40 9.10
N ASN A 116 -10.43 3.31 8.94
CA ASN A 116 -9.88 1.99 8.64
C ASN A 116 -9.07 1.99 7.34
N GLY A 117 -9.54 2.70 6.29
CA GLY A 117 -8.80 2.85 5.03
C GLY A 117 -7.52 3.65 5.22
N ALA A 118 -7.61 4.81 5.87
CA ALA A 118 -6.48 5.70 6.11
C ALA A 118 -5.40 5.05 7.00
N VAL A 119 -5.80 4.41 8.09
CA VAL A 119 -4.90 3.71 9.03
C VAL A 119 -4.13 2.60 8.31
N GLN A 120 -4.82 1.76 7.52
CA GLN A 120 -4.14 0.76 6.71
C GLN A 120 -3.12 1.40 5.77
N ARG A 121 -3.48 2.46 5.06
CA ARG A 121 -2.57 3.15 4.14
C ARG A 121 -1.31 3.61 4.86
N HIS A 122 -1.44 4.26 6.03
CA HIS A 122 -0.31 4.77 6.79
C HIS A 122 0.59 3.66 7.34
N ILE A 123 0.02 2.60 7.94
CA ILE A 123 0.79 1.45 8.47
C ILE A 123 1.53 0.73 7.35
N MET A 124 0.83 0.38 6.26
CA MET A 124 1.43 -0.30 5.11
C MET A 124 2.50 0.53 4.41
N GLN A 125 2.39 1.86 4.46
CA GLN A 125 3.39 2.76 3.90
C GLN A 125 4.75 2.56 4.57
N VAL A 126 4.80 2.42 5.89
CA VAL A 126 6.09 2.24 6.61
C VAL A 126 6.80 0.96 6.16
N ALA A 127 6.07 -0.14 6.03
CA ALA A 127 6.63 -1.40 5.53
C ALA A 127 7.18 -1.24 4.09
N ARG A 128 6.41 -0.62 3.20
CA ARG A 128 6.80 -0.38 1.80
C ARG A 128 8.01 0.52 1.68
N GLU A 129 8.04 1.63 2.43
CA GLU A 129 9.16 2.55 2.46
C GLU A 129 10.41 1.90 3.03
N THR A 130 10.28 1.03 4.03
CA THR A 130 11.40 0.26 4.58
C THR A 130 12.03 -0.61 3.50
N VAL A 131 11.24 -1.38 2.74
CA VAL A 131 11.76 -2.19 1.63
C VAL A 131 12.40 -1.29 0.57
N ARG A 132 11.74 -0.22 0.15
CA ARG A 132 12.22 0.70 -0.89
C ARG A 132 13.53 1.38 -0.50
N ARG A 133 13.65 1.87 0.76
CA ARG A 133 14.87 2.46 1.30
C ARG A 133 16.05 1.48 1.21
N ASN A 134 15.82 0.23 1.60
CA ASN A 134 16.86 -0.79 1.58
C ASN A 134 17.27 -1.19 0.16
N VAL A 135 16.33 -1.31 -0.79
CA VAL A 135 16.66 -1.48 -2.21
C VAL A 135 17.57 -0.38 -2.71
N GLY A 136 17.25 0.89 -2.40
CA GLY A 136 18.06 2.04 -2.83
C GLY A 136 19.46 2.10 -2.23
N GLN A 137 19.67 1.51 -1.05
CA GLN A 137 20.95 1.53 -0.31
C GLN A 137 21.77 0.25 -0.50
N ASP A 138 21.16 -0.85 -0.96
CA ASP A 138 21.85 -2.12 -1.12
C ASP A 138 22.87 -2.06 -2.26
N ARG A 139 24.14 -2.31 -1.92
CA ARG A 139 25.24 -2.32 -2.88
C ARG A 139 25.13 -3.42 -3.95
N SER A 140 24.34 -4.45 -3.70
CA SER A 140 24.04 -5.50 -4.67
C SER A 140 23.03 -5.08 -5.73
N ARG A 141 22.43 -3.87 -5.58
CA ARG A 141 21.58 -3.19 -6.55
C ARG A 141 20.38 -4.03 -7.00
N PRO A 142 19.56 -4.54 -6.07
CA PRO A 142 18.33 -5.19 -6.46
C PRO A 142 17.41 -4.21 -7.20
N ARG A 143 16.48 -4.76 -7.96
CA ARG A 143 15.34 -4.01 -8.44
C ARG A 143 14.11 -4.37 -7.62
N PHE A 144 13.06 -3.60 -7.77
CA PHE A 144 11.80 -3.93 -7.11
C PHE A 144 10.61 -3.77 -8.04
N ALA A 145 9.56 -4.50 -7.70
CA ALA A 145 8.26 -4.41 -8.33
C ALA A 145 7.19 -4.09 -7.29
N ARG A 146 6.08 -3.53 -7.74
CA ARG A 146 4.84 -3.47 -6.99
C ARG A 146 4.07 -4.75 -7.27
N VAL A 147 4.00 -5.65 -6.29
CA VAL A 147 3.35 -6.95 -6.45
C VAL A 147 2.01 -6.94 -5.71
N PRO A 148 0.90 -7.14 -6.42
CA PRO A 148 -0.42 -7.23 -5.80
C PRO A 148 -0.53 -8.44 -4.88
N ALA A 149 -1.36 -8.33 -3.84
CA ALA A 149 -1.82 -9.49 -3.09
C ALA A 149 -2.64 -10.42 -4.01
N LEU A 150 -2.70 -11.70 -3.67
CA LEU A 150 -3.60 -12.63 -4.38
C LEU A 150 -5.06 -12.26 -4.09
N GLY A 151 -5.91 -12.38 -5.09
CA GLY A 151 -7.33 -12.04 -5.03
C GLY A 151 -7.66 -10.76 -5.77
N GLU A 152 -8.47 -9.91 -5.17
CA GLU A 152 -8.92 -8.67 -5.81
C GLU A 152 -7.77 -7.66 -5.99
N VAL A 153 -7.53 -7.29 -7.22
CA VAL A 153 -6.58 -6.25 -7.60
C VAL A 153 -7.36 -5.04 -8.09
N CYS A 154 -7.09 -3.86 -7.56
CA CYS A 154 -7.71 -2.67 -8.12
C CYS A 154 -7.05 -2.28 -9.46
N PRO A 155 -7.80 -1.70 -10.41
CA PRO A 155 -7.27 -1.36 -11.73
C PRO A 155 -6.10 -0.36 -11.67
N PHE A 156 -6.08 0.54 -10.70
CA PHE A 156 -4.96 1.45 -10.47
C PHE A 156 -3.68 0.70 -10.08
N CYS A 157 -3.79 -0.27 -9.14
CA CYS A 157 -2.67 -1.09 -8.74
C CYS A 157 -2.17 -2.00 -9.86
N ASP A 158 -3.05 -2.52 -10.70
CA ASP A 158 -2.71 -3.34 -11.86
C ASP A 158 -1.84 -2.57 -12.85
N MET A 159 -2.23 -1.33 -13.17
CA MET A 159 -1.41 -0.46 -14.04
C MET A 159 0.00 -0.19 -13.48
N LEU A 160 0.14 0.01 -12.17
CA LEU A 160 1.45 0.26 -11.56
C LEU A 160 2.27 -1.03 -11.46
N ALA A 161 1.62 -2.16 -11.22
CA ALA A 161 2.25 -3.47 -11.16
C ALA A 161 2.73 -3.97 -12.54
N SER A 162 2.12 -3.48 -13.63
CA SER A 162 2.49 -3.85 -15.01
C SER A 162 3.94 -3.50 -15.40
N ARG A 163 4.59 -2.64 -14.63
CA ARG A 163 5.98 -2.25 -14.89
C ARG A 163 7.01 -3.31 -14.49
N GLY A 164 6.60 -4.37 -13.79
CA GLY A 164 7.50 -5.43 -13.35
C GLY A 164 8.60 -4.94 -12.41
N PHE A 165 9.75 -5.59 -12.46
CA PHE A 165 10.95 -5.24 -11.66
C PHE A 165 11.77 -4.12 -12.33
N ALA A 166 11.12 -3.05 -12.76
CA ALA A 166 11.77 -1.96 -13.47
C ALA A 166 12.43 -0.93 -12.55
N TYR A 167 12.08 -0.90 -11.27
CA TYR A 167 12.47 0.17 -10.37
C TYR A 167 13.76 -0.15 -9.61
N SER A 168 14.70 0.81 -9.59
CA SER A 168 15.95 0.72 -8.85
C SER A 168 16.13 1.82 -7.81
N THR A 169 15.34 2.90 -7.92
CA THR A 169 15.41 4.06 -7.02
C THR A 169 14.01 4.60 -6.74
N GLU A 170 13.88 5.41 -5.70
CA GLU A 170 12.66 6.12 -5.35
C GLU A 170 12.16 7.00 -6.50
N GLN A 171 13.07 7.73 -7.16
CA GLN A 171 12.74 8.60 -8.28
C GLN A 171 12.21 7.82 -9.51
N THR A 172 12.66 6.57 -9.71
CA THR A 172 12.17 5.75 -10.83
C THR A 172 10.81 5.11 -10.56
N ALA A 173 10.43 4.97 -9.28
CA ALA A 173 9.12 4.43 -8.89
C ALA A 173 7.98 5.46 -8.99
N GLY A 174 8.32 6.75 -9.22
CA GLY A 174 7.37 7.86 -9.14
C GLY A 174 7.07 8.20 -7.67
N GLU A 175 7.67 9.27 -7.16
CA GLU A 175 7.35 9.82 -5.83
C GLU A 175 5.86 10.16 -5.71
N ASP A 176 5.18 10.33 -6.85
CA ASP A 176 3.79 10.77 -6.98
C ASP A 176 2.77 9.63 -7.16
N ASP A 177 3.17 8.35 -7.05
CA ASP A 177 2.24 7.21 -7.17
C ASP A 177 1.73 6.76 -5.78
N PRO A 178 0.83 7.52 -5.13
CA PRO A 178 0.39 7.24 -3.78
C PRO A 178 -0.38 5.92 -3.71
N TYR A 179 -0.24 5.24 -2.58
CA TYR A 179 -1.11 4.13 -2.26
C TYR A 179 -2.47 4.67 -1.81
N HIS A 180 -3.54 4.14 -2.40
CA HIS A 180 -4.90 4.45 -1.99
C HIS A 180 -5.27 3.68 -0.71
N ASP A 181 -6.33 4.10 -0.06
CA ASP A 181 -6.90 3.38 1.08
C ASP A 181 -7.27 1.94 0.67
N ASN A 182 -7.10 1.00 1.58
CA ASN A 182 -7.31 -0.44 1.36
C ASN A 182 -6.38 -1.09 0.32
N CYS A 183 -5.30 -0.45 -0.12
CA CYS A 183 -4.32 -1.05 -1.01
C CYS A 183 -3.48 -2.13 -0.29
N ARG A 184 -3.44 -3.35 -0.88
CA ARG A 184 -2.72 -4.51 -0.33
C ARG A 184 -1.47 -4.90 -1.12
N CYS A 185 -1.04 -4.07 -2.09
CA CYS A 185 0.19 -4.33 -2.83
C CYS A 185 1.42 -4.20 -1.94
N GLN A 186 2.43 -5.04 -2.19
CA GLN A 186 3.74 -4.98 -1.54
C GLN A 186 4.82 -4.48 -2.50
N ILE A 187 5.84 -3.84 -1.96
CA ILE A 187 7.10 -3.61 -2.66
C ILE A 187 7.95 -4.86 -2.46
N VAL A 188 8.38 -5.47 -3.56
CA VAL A 188 9.09 -6.75 -3.56
C VAL A 188 10.43 -6.58 -4.24
N PRO A 189 11.56 -6.83 -3.55
CA PRO A 189 12.89 -6.77 -4.16
C PRO A 189 13.20 -8.04 -4.93
N GLU A 190 14.04 -7.94 -5.95
CA GLU A 190 14.63 -9.07 -6.66
C GLU A 190 16.07 -8.74 -7.10
N TRP A 191 16.96 -9.71 -6.95
CA TRP A 191 18.38 -9.58 -7.28
C TRP A 191 18.74 -10.24 -8.61
N ASP A 192 17.85 -11.07 -9.16
CA ASP A 192 17.96 -11.71 -10.45
C ASP A 192 16.71 -11.43 -11.28
N GLU A 193 16.76 -10.39 -12.11
CA GLU A 193 15.62 -9.94 -12.90
C GLU A 193 15.22 -10.91 -14.01
N GLU A 194 16.22 -11.64 -14.59
CA GLU A 194 15.96 -12.54 -15.72
C GLU A 194 15.17 -13.77 -15.29
N SER A 195 15.29 -14.16 -14.02
CA SER A 195 14.57 -15.30 -13.47
C SER A 195 13.42 -14.91 -12.52
N ALA A 196 13.14 -13.61 -12.38
CA ALA A 196 12.10 -13.10 -11.51
C ALA A 196 10.72 -13.63 -11.92
N HIS A 197 10.20 -14.58 -11.15
CA HIS A 197 8.87 -15.14 -11.34
C HIS A 197 8.15 -15.32 -10.00
N ILE A 198 7.07 -14.57 -9.81
CA ILE A 198 6.22 -14.67 -8.64
C ILE A 198 4.88 -15.25 -9.08
N ALA A 199 4.51 -16.43 -8.59
CA ALA A 199 3.25 -17.08 -8.94
C ALA A 199 2.05 -16.15 -8.69
N GLY A 200 1.18 -16.00 -9.70
CA GLY A 200 0.04 -15.08 -9.65
C GLY A 200 0.38 -13.59 -9.82
N TYR A 201 1.59 -13.28 -10.29
CA TYR A 201 1.99 -11.96 -10.72
C TYR A 201 2.52 -12.04 -12.16
N ASP A 202 1.79 -11.46 -13.07
CA ASP A 202 2.10 -11.44 -14.51
C ASP A 202 2.07 -9.99 -15.00
N PRO A 203 3.23 -9.30 -14.93
CA PRO A 203 3.33 -7.91 -15.33
C PRO A 203 3.07 -7.70 -16.85
N ASP A 204 3.35 -8.70 -17.70
CA ASP A 204 3.11 -8.59 -19.13
C ASP A 204 1.61 -8.59 -19.43
N ALA A 205 0.85 -9.51 -18.85
CA ALA A 205 -0.61 -9.50 -18.97
C ALA A 205 -1.25 -8.23 -18.38
N MET A 206 -0.67 -7.68 -17.31
CA MET A 206 -1.09 -6.38 -16.74
C MET A 206 -0.79 -5.23 -17.71
N TYR A 207 0.36 -5.27 -18.37
CA TYR A 207 0.75 -4.26 -19.34
C TYR A 207 -0.14 -4.30 -20.59
N ASP A 208 -0.51 -5.49 -21.07
CA ASP A 208 -1.44 -5.63 -22.19
C ASP A 208 -2.79 -4.97 -21.87
N ARG A 209 -3.35 -5.21 -20.67
CA ARG A 209 -4.58 -4.54 -20.23
C ARG A 209 -4.44 -3.02 -20.17
N TYR A 210 -3.30 -2.53 -19.67
CA TYR A 210 -3.00 -1.09 -19.69
C TYR A 210 -2.98 -0.53 -21.10
N GLN A 211 -2.34 -1.21 -22.06
CA GLN A 211 -2.25 -0.77 -23.45
C GLN A 211 -3.63 -0.75 -24.12
N GLU A 212 -4.47 -1.73 -23.87
CA GLU A 212 -5.84 -1.73 -24.38
C GLU A 212 -6.67 -0.56 -23.84
N ALA A 213 -6.61 -0.31 -22.53
CA ALA A 213 -7.28 0.83 -21.94
C ALA A 213 -6.77 2.17 -22.47
N ARG A 214 -5.45 2.27 -22.69
CA ARG A 214 -4.82 3.44 -23.30
C ARG A 214 -5.28 3.66 -24.74
N ALA A 215 -5.38 2.60 -25.55
CA ALA A 215 -5.86 2.70 -26.92
C ALA A 215 -7.31 3.22 -26.98
N VAL A 216 -8.18 2.79 -26.07
CA VAL A 216 -9.56 3.32 -25.94
C VAL A 216 -9.56 4.80 -25.59
N TRP A 217 -8.67 5.23 -24.68
CA TRP A 217 -8.53 6.63 -24.31
C TRP A 217 -8.04 7.48 -25.49
N ASP A 218 -6.95 7.08 -26.12
CA ASP A 218 -6.29 7.81 -27.21
C ASP A 218 -7.20 7.98 -28.43
N ALA A 219 -8.11 7.03 -28.66
CA ALA A 219 -9.12 7.14 -29.72
C ALA A 219 -10.15 8.27 -29.50
N LYS A 220 -10.33 8.73 -28.26
CA LYS A 220 -11.35 9.73 -27.87
C LYS A 220 -10.75 11.05 -27.39
N ASN A 221 -9.43 11.09 -27.08
CA ASN A 221 -8.79 12.21 -26.41
C ASN A 221 -7.46 12.55 -27.07
N SER A 222 -7.11 13.84 -27.12
CA SER A 222 -5.85 14.33 -27.69
C SER A 222 -4.73 14.53 -26.65
N ARG A 223 -5.02 14.37 -25.36
CA ARG A 223 -4.04 14.45 -24.25
C ARG A 223 -3.64 13.05 -23.77
N ALA A 224 -2.44 12.92 -23.25
CA ALA A 224 -2.04 11.71 -22.55
C ALA A 224 -2.95 11.43 -21.34
N PRO A 225 -3.30 10.16 -21.08
CA PRO A 225 -4.13 9.81 -19.93
C PRO A 225 -3.34 9.94 -18.63
N GLN A 226 -4.03 10.34 -17.57
CA GLN A 226 -3.59 10.12 -16.19
C GLN A 226 -4.08 8.76 -15.71
N ALA A 227 -3.51 8.22 -14.64
CA ALA A 227 -3.92 6.91 -14.12
C ALA A 227 -5.42 6.83 -13.83
N ASN A 228 -5.99 7.88 -13.24
CA ASN A 228 -7.42 7.95 -12.91
C ASN A 228 -8.34 8.00 -14.13
N ASP A 229 -7.85 8.41 -15.29
CA ASP A 229 -8.62 8.40 -16.54
C ASP A 229 -8.82 6.98 -17.07
N LEU A 230 -7.85 6.09 -16.81
CA LEU A 230 -7.87 4.71 -17.29
C LEU A 230 -8.62 3.74 -16.38
N VAL A 231 -8.77 4.06 -15.09
CA VAL A 231 -9.48 3.20 -14.12
C VAL A 231 -10.91 2.85 -14.56
N PRO A 232 -11.76 3.80 -15.01
CA PRO A 232 -13.10 3.47 -15.50
C PRO A 232 -13.07 2.58 -16.76
N ILE A 233 -12.12 2.83 -17.65
CA ILE A 233 -11.97 2.05 -18.90
C ILE A 233 -11.56 0.61 -18.59
N LEU A 234 -10.61 0.40 -17.68
CA LEU A 234 -10.20 -0.94 -17.24
C LEU A 234 -11.37 -1.70 -16.61
N ARG A 235 -12.21 -1.05 -15.81
CA ARG A 235 -13.41 -1.67 -15.25
C ARG A 235 -14.44 -2.05 -16.31
N GLU A 236 -14.57 -1.24 -17.35
CA GLU A 236 -15.47 -1.52 -18.49
C GLU A 236 -14.95 -2.69 -19.34
N LEU A 237 -13.64 -2.75 -19.61
CA LEU A 237 -13.02 -3.80 -20.40
C LEU A 237 -12.93 -5.15 -19.67
N TYR A 238 -12.71 -5.12 -18.35
CA TYR A 238 -12.44 -6.31 -17.53
C TYR A 238 -13.29 -6.33 -16.25
N PRO A 239 -14.63 -6.34 -16.35
CA PRO A 239 -15.52 -6.26 -15.19
C PRO A 239 -15.39 -7.44 -14.22
N GLU A 240 -14.98 -8.62 -14.72
CA GLU A 240 -14.73 -9.80 -13.91
C GLU A 240 -13.45 -9.71 -13.06
N LEU A 241 -12.46 -8.90 -13.48
CA LEU A 241 -11.23 -8.66 -12.74
C LEU A 241 -11.35 -7.49 -11.78
N TYR A 242 -12.20 -6.52 -12.11
CA TYR A 242 -12.34 -5.27 -11.35
C TYR A 242 -13.79 -5.00 -10.99
N PRO A 243 -14.42 -5.85 -10.17
CA PRO A 243 -15.81 -5.63 -9.76
C PRO A 243 -15.98 -4.28 -9.06
N VAL A 244 -17.11 -3.64 -9.30
CA VAL A 244 -17.50 -2.43 -8.56
C VAL A 244 -18.10 -2.88 -7.23
N THR A 245 -17.35 -2.73 -6.16
CA THR A 245 -17.80 -2.96 -4.77
C THR A 245 -18.42 -1.71 -4.20
#